data_5ad444810ae60b56dad68870ffcaa0d9
#
_entry.id   5ad444810ae60b56dad68870ffcaa0d9
#
_cell.length_a   1.000
_cell.length_b   1.000
_cell.length_c   1.000
_cell.angle_alpha   90.00
_cell.angle_beta   90.00
_cell.angle_gamma   90.00
#
_symmetry.space_group_name_H-M   'P 1'
#
loop_
_entity.id
_entity.type
_entity.pdbx_description
1 polymer ?
#
loop_
_entity_poly.entity_id
_entity_poly.type
_entity_poly.pdbx_seq_one_letter_code
_entity_poly.pdbx_strand_id
1 'polypeptide(L)'
;MAIINDNIFFVGLMGAGKTTIGKLLAKKFKKTFYDTDHEIEKKLGVKVSVIFELEGEEGFRKRETQMLDEQTQKKNIILATGGGAILNETNRLFLKERGRVIYLNAKPQNLVKRMAFDKDRPLLQQGNMLDTLTSLYKERHHLYLSVASFVVETGQQKTQKIGRAHV
;
A
#
# COMPACT_ATOMS: atom_id res chain seq x y z
N MET A 1 22.42 -5.71 14.98
CA MET A 1 21.44 -6.76 14.91
C MET A 1 20.90 -6.97 13.51
N ALA A 2 20.91 -8.17 13.06
CA ALA A 2 20.40 -8.48 11.73
C ALA A 2 18.88 -8.40 11.70
N ILE A 3 18.35 -7.74 10.69
CA ILE A 3 16.92 -7.65 10.45
C ILE A 3 16.57 -8.34 9.13
N ILE A 4 17.37 -9.34 8.78
CA ILE A 4 17.21 -10.07 7.52
C ILE A 4 15.83 -10.72 7.41
N ASN A 5 15.33 -11.23 8.55
CA ASN A 5 14.03 -11.91 8.58
C ASN A 5 12.88 -10.99 8.94
N ASP A 6 13.15 -9.72 9.18
CA ASP A 6 12.09 -8.77 9.49
C ASP A 6 11.26 -8.47 8.25
N ASN A 7 9.98 -8.38 8.47
CA ASN A 7 9.07 -7.98 7.40
C ASN A 7 9.01 -6.47 7.29
N ILE A 8 8.84 -6.00 6.07
CA ILE A 8 8.66 -4.58 5.77
C ILE A 8 7.32 -4.42 5.06
N PHE A 9 6.47 -3.56 5.59
CA PHE A 9 5.14 -3.31 5.02
C PHE A 9 5.04 -1.86 4.58
N PHE A 10 4.57 -1.64 3.35
CA PHE A 10 4.37 -0.29 2.82
C PHE A 10 2.91 0.09 2.92
N VAL A 11 2.64 1.26 3.48
CA VAL A 11 1.30 1.86 3.52
C VAL A 11 1.34 3.23 2.87
N GLY A 12 0.20 3.70 2.43
CA GLY A 12 0.07 5.00 1.78
C GLY A 12 -1.03 4.97 0.76
N LEU A 13 -1.35 6.16 0.23
CA LEU A 13 -2.39 6.29 -0.77
C LEU A 13 -1.98 5.63 -2.08
N MET A 14 -2.97 5.34 -2.92
CA MET A 14 -2.73 4.83 -4.27
C MET A 14 -1.83 5.79 -5.04
N GLY A 15 -0.91 5.27 -5.81
CA GLY A 15 0.02 6.09 -6.58
C GLY A 15 1.23 6.58 -5.81
N ALA A 16 1.35 6.28 -4.53
CA ALA A 16 2.49 6.73 -3.72
C ALA A 16 3.80 5.99 -4.04
N GLY A 17 3.72 4.87 -4.74
CA GLY A 17 4.91 4.13 -5.14
C GLY A 17 5.18 2.86 -4.35
N LYS A 18 4.19 2.37 -3.58
CA LYS A 18 4.37 1.20 -2.72
C LYS A 18 4.87 -0.03 -3.46
N THR A 19 4.25 -0.35 -4.59
CA THR A 19 4.63 -1.52 -5.37
C THR A 19 6.01 -1.35 -5.99
N THR A 20 6.27 -0.21 -6.60
CA THR A 20 7.54 0.04 -7.28
C THR A 20 8.72 0.05 -6.31
N ILE A 21 8.58 0.78 -5.21
CA ILE A 21 9.63 0.86 -4.19
C ILE A 21 9.79 -0.49 -3.50
N GLY A 22 8.66 -1.15 -3.21
CA GLY A 22 8.69 -2.46 -2.56
C GLY A 22 9.44 -3.49 -3.37
N LYS A 23 9.22 -3.54 -4.69
CA LYS A 23 9.94 -4.47 -5.56
C LYS A 23 11.44 -4.18 -5.61
N LEU A 24 11.81 -2.89 -5.67
CA LEU A 24 13.22 -2.50 -5.68
C LEU A 24 13.93 -2.93 -4.40
N LEU A 25 13.31 -2.67 -3.25
CA LEU A 25 13.90 -3.04 -1.97
C LEU A 25 13.93 -4.55 -1.76
N ALA A 26 12.91 -5.26 -2.23
CA ALA A 26 12.87 -6.71 -2.13
C ALA A 26 14.06 -7.33 -2.88
N LYS A 27 14.33 -6.83 -4.08
CA LYS A 27 15.45 -7.29 -4.87
C LYS A 27 16.77 -6.99 -4.16
N LYS A 28 16.90 -5.78 -3.62
CA LYS A 28 18.15 -5.34 -2.98
C LYS A 28 18.44 -6.12 -1.71
N PHE A 29 17.42 -6.36 -0.89
CA PHE A 29 17.58 -7.05 0.40
C PHE A 29 17.29 -8.54 0.34
N LYS A 30 17.07 -9.08 -0.85
CA LYS A 30 16.78 -10.49 -1.07
C LYS A 30 15.58 -10.96 -0.26
N LYS A 31 14.51 -10.18 -0.30
CA LYS A 31 13.23 -10.50 0.33
C LYS A 31 12.21 -10.84 -0.76
N THR A 32 11.18 -11.59 -0.38
CA THR A 32 10.08 -11.89 -1.30
C THR A 32 9.10 -10.74 -1.28
N PHE A 33 8.66 -10.29 -2.45
CA PHE A 33 7.70 -9.20 -2.56
C PHE A 33 6.29 -9.73 -2.78
N TYR A 34 5.33 -9.16 -2.06
CA TYR A 34 3.89 -9.40 -2.26
C TYR A 34 3.15 -8.08 -2.31
N ASP A 35 2.10 -8.05 -3.12
CA ASP A 35 1.15 -6.94 -3.20
C ASP A 35 -0.20 -7.53 -2.78
N THR A 36 -0.83 -6.95 -1.76
CA THR A 36 -2.05 -7.50 -1.18
C THR A 36 -3.18 -7.64 -2.20
N ASP A 37 -3.43 -6.60 -2.98
CA ASP A 37 -4.50 -6.62 -3.99
C ASP A 37 -4.23 -7.70 -5.05
N HIS A 38 -2.99 -7.78 -5.50
CA HIS A 38 -2.59 -8.79 -6.48
C HIS A 38 -2.76 -10.21 -5.93
N GLU A 39 -2.40 -10.43 -4.67
CA GLU A 39 -2.55 -11.75 -4.04
C GLU A 39 -4.01 -12.15 -3.88
N ILE A 40 -4.88 -11.18 -3.58
CA ILE A 40 -6.33 -11.44 -3.52
C ILE A 40 -6.83 -11.85 -4.90
N GLU A 41 -6.46 -11.10 -5.95
CA GLU A 41 -6.85 -11.42 -7.32
C GLU A 41 -6.36 -12.81 -7.74
N LYS A 42 -5.13 -13.11 -7.40
CA LYS A 42 -4.55 -14.41 -7.73
C LYS A 42 -5.29 -15.56 -7.05
N LYS A 43 -5.65 -15.38 -5.77
CA LYS A 43 -6.35 -16.40 -5.00
C LYS A 43 -7.77 -16.65 -5.51
N LEU A 44 -8.47 -15.57 -5.90
CA LEU A 44 -9.88 -15.66 -6.31
C LEU A 44 -10.05 -15.84 -7.82
N GLY A 45 -9.02 -15.57 -8.60
CA GLY A 45 -9.09 -15.66 -10.06
C GLY A 45 -9.88 -14.54 -10.72
N VAL A 46 -10.17 -13.45 -10.02
CA VAL A 46 -10.91 -12.32 -10.55
C VAL A 46 -10.25 -11.01 -10.09
N LYS A 47 -10.53 -9.93 -10.81
CA LYS A 47 -10.00 -8.61 -10.46
C LYS A 47 -10.71 -8.03 -9.24
N VAL A 48 -10.03 -7.17 -8.52
CA VAL A 48 -10.57 -6.47 -7.35
C VAL A 48 -11.88 -5.75 -7.72
N SER A 49 -11.95 -5.14 -8.91
CA SER A 49 -13.15 -4.44 -9.35
C SER A 49 -14.37 -5.39 -9.41
N VAL A 50 -14.15 -6.64 -9.79
CA VAL A 50 -15.23 -7.64 -9.82
C VAL A 50 -15.67 -8.00 -8.41
N ILE A 51 -14.73 -8.10 -7.48
CA ILE A 51 -15.05 -8.38 -6.08
C ILE A 51 -15.92 -7.27 -5.50
N PHE A 52 -15.56 -6.00 -5.76
CA PHE A 52 -16.37 -4.86 -5.33
C PHE A 52 -17.76 -4.89 -5.94
N GLU A 53 -17.86 -5.24 -7.22
CA GLU A 53 -19.14 -5.31 -7.90
C GLU A 53 -20.05 -6.38 -7.32
N LEU A 54 -19.51 -7.57 -7.05
CA LEU A 54 -20.29 -8.71 -6.58
C LEU A 54 -20.51 -8.72 -5.08
N GLU A 55 -19.56 -8.28 -4.29
CA GLU A 55 -19.60 -8.40 -2.83
C GLU A 55 -19.61 -7.05 -2.11
N GLY A 56 -19.42 -5.96 -2.85
CA GLY A 56 -19.34 -4.63 -2.27
C GLY A 56 -18.05 -4.38 -1.52
N GLU A 57 -17.92 -3.19 -0.95
CA GLU A 57 -16.73 -2.83 -0.19
C GLU A 57 -16.58 -3.73 1.04
N GLU A 58 -17.67 -4.02 1.74
CA GLU A 58 -17.60 -4.86 2.93
C GLU A 58 -17.03 -6.24 2.63
N GLY A 59 -17.47 -6.86 1.54
CA GLY A 59 -16.95 -8.15 1.13
C GLY A 59 -15.47 -8.10 0.79
N PHE A 60 -15.06 -7.07 0.05
CA PHE A 60 -13.66 -6.88 -0.28
C PHE A 60 -12.81 -6.69 0.99
N ARG A 61 -13.28 -5.86 1.94
CA ARG A 61 -12.52 -5.60 3.17
C ARG A 61 -12.31 -6.86 4.00
N LYS A 62 -13.28 -7.76 4.02
CA LYS A 62 -13.12 -9.06 4.70
C LYS A 62 -12.00 -9.88 4.05
N ARG A 63 -11.97 -9.92 2.73
CA ARG A 63 -10.94 -10.65 2.00
C ARG A 63 -9.56 -10.02 2.18
N GLU A 64 -9.52 -8.69 2.21
CA GLU A 64 -8.29 -7.96 2.45
C GLU A 64 -7.71 -8.28 3.83
N THR A 65 -8.55 -8.30 4.86
CA THR A 65 -8.10 -8.63 6.22
C THR A 65 -7.60 -10.07 6.31
N GLN A 66 -8.29 -11.00 5.67
CA GLN A 66 -7.83 -12.39 5.63
C GLN A 66 -6.47 -12.52 4.92
N MET A 67 -6.31 -11.80 3.81
CA MET A 67 -5.05 -11.82 3.07
C MET A 67 -3.92 -11.19 3.88
N LEU A 68 -4.18 -10.07 4.56
CA LEU A 68 -3.17 -9.44 5.42
C LEU A 68 -2.76 -10.36 6.56
N ASP A 69 -3.72 -11.03 7.20
CA ASP A 69 -3.40 -11.99 8.26
C ASP A 69 -2.46 -13.08 7.73
N GLU A 70 -2.78 -13.63 6.57
CA GLU A 70 -1.99 -14.69 5.96
C GLU A 70 -0.59 -14.20 5.58
N GLN A 71 -0.50 -13.06 4.90
CA GLN A 71 0.77 -12.56 4.38
C GLN A 71 1.69 -12.03 5.49
N THR A 72 1.13 -11.36 6.49
CA THR A 72 1.96 -10.77 7.56
C THR A 72 2.55 -11.81 8.50
N GLN A 73 2.09 -13.05 8.44
CA GLN A 73 2.68 -14.16 9.21
C GLN A 73 3.89 -14.76 8.53
N LYS A 74 4.13 -14.44 7.26
CA LYS A 74 5.31 -14.92 6.55
C LYS A 74 6.56 -14.22 7.10
N LYS A 75 7.72 -14.76 6.75
CA LYS A 75 9.01 -14.21 7.18
C LYS A 75 9.79 -13.70 5.98
N ASN A 76 10.58 -12.67 6.22
CA ASN A 76 11.52 -12.13 5.22
C ASN A 76 10.80 -11.64 3.96
N ILE A 77 9.71 -10.89 4.15
CA ILE A 77 8.93 -10.37 3.02
C ILE A 77 8.85 -8.86 3.02
N ILE A 78 8.54 -8.32 1.85
CA ILE A 78 8.09 -6.95 1.69
C ILE A 78 6.66 -7.03 1.14
N LEU A 79 5.75 -6.33 1.79
CA LEU A 79 4.34 -6.32 1.43
C LEU A 79 3.88 -4.91 1.11
N ALA A 80 3.35 -4.71 -0.08
CA ALA A 80 2.66 -3.47 -0.44
C ALA A 80 1.17 -3.65 -0.17
N THR A 81 0.61 -2.83 0.71
CA THR A 81 -0.80 -2.94 1.09
C THR A 81 -1.67 -2.06 0.20
N GLY A 82 -2.94 -2.40 0.10
CA GLY A 82 -3.91 -1.55 -0.55
C GLY A 82 -4.14 -0.27 0.26
N GLY A 83 -4.48 0.82 -0.41
CA GLY A 83 -4.60 2.13 0.24
C GLY A 83 -5.63 2.17 1.37
N GLY A 84 -6.71 1.40 1.25
CA GLY A 84 -7.77 1.37 2.26
C GLY A 84 -7.59 0.31 3.35
N ALA A 85 -6.53 -0.50 3.29
CA ALA A 85 -6.28 -1.53 4.30
C ALA A 85 -6.15 -0.93 5.69
N ILE A 86 -5.66 0.29 5.77
CA ILE A 86 -5.42 0.99 7.04
C ILE A 86 -6.69 1.33 7.81
N LEU A 87 -7.84 1.29 7.14
CA LEU A 87 -9.11 1.67 7.78
C LEU A 87 -9.56 0.67 8.85
N ASN A 88 -9.13 -0.56 8.77
CA ASN A 88 -9.51 -1.62 9.69
C ASN A 88 -8.52 -1.74 10.83
N GLU A 89 -9.02 -1.70 12.07
CA GLU A 89 -8.17 -1.77 13.27
C GLU A 89 -7.37 -3.07 13.34
N THR A 90 -8.00 -4.19 12.99
CA THR A 90 -7.30 -5.49 13.00
C THR A 90 -6.13 -5.48 12.02
N ASN A 91 -6.32 -4.88 10.84
CA ASN A 91 -5.24 -4.75 9.87
C ASN A 91 -4.10 -3.92 10.43
N ARG A 92 -4.42 -2.82 11.12
CA ARG A 92 -3.38 -1.98 11.73
C ARG A 92 -2.58 -2.75 12.78
N LEU A 93 -3.24 -3.59 13.57
CA LEU A 93 -2.55 -4.42 14.56
C LEU A 93 -1.61 -5.42 13.90
N PHE A 94 -2.06 -6.10 12.85
CA PHE A 94 -1.20 -7.03 12.11
C PHE A 94 0.07 -6.34 11.62
N LEU A 95 -0.09 -5.16 11.03
CA LEU A 95 1.04 -4.43 10.47
C LEU A 95 2.02 -3.98 11.56
N LYS A 96 1.51 -3.42 12.66
CA LYS A 96 2.36 -2.94 13.74
C LYS A 96 3.11 -4.07 14.45
N GLU A 97 2.46 -5.20 14.64
CA GLU A 97 3.03 -6.28 15.44
C GLU A 97 3.93 -7.21 14.65
N ARG A 98 3.75 -7.31 13.33
CA ARG A 98 4.39 -8.36 12.53
C ARG A 98 5.51 -7.87 11.61
N GLY A 99 5.81 -6.58 11.63
CA GLY A 99 6.88 -6.04 10.81
C GLY A 99 7.11 -4.57 11.06
N ARG A 100 7.95 -3.98 10.20
CA ARG A 100 8.23 -2.56 10.21
C ARG A 100 7.38 -1.92 9.13
N VAL A 101 6.72 -0.83 9.46
CA VAL A 101 5.81 -0.15 8.54
C VAL A 101 6.46 1.11 8.00
N ILE A 102 6.52 1.22 6.70
CA ILE A 102 6.98 2.43 6.02
C ILE A 102 5.78 3.10 5.37
N TYR A 103 5.51 4.32 5.79
CA TYR A 103 4.46 5.14 5.19
C TYR A 103 5.07 5.99 4.09
N LEU A 104 4.67 5.74 2.85
CA LEU A 104 5.05 6.59 1.72
C LEU A 104 4.04 7.73 1.65
N ASN A 105 4.44 8.89 2.18
CA ASN A 105 3.58 10.05 2.29
C ASN A 105 3.78 10.96 1.08
N ALA A 106 2.79 10.97 0.20
CA ALA A 106 2.78 11.84 -0.96
C ALA A 106 1.58 12.77 -0.86
N LYS A 107 1.81 14.06 -1.11
CA LYS A 107 0.71 15.03 -1.08
C LYS A 107 -0.23 14.80 -2.26
N PRO A 108 -1.53 15.09 -2.10
CA PRO A 108 -2.49 14.88 -3.19
C PRO A 108 -2.09 15.51 -4.52
N GLN A 109 -1.51 16.72 -4.52
CA GLN A 109 -1.08 17.37 -5.74
C GLN A 109 -0.05 16.55 -6.52
N ASN A 110 0.86 15.91 -5.78
CA ASN A 110 1.91 15.11 -6.40
C ASN A 110 1.35 13.78 -6.91
N LEU A 111 0.37 13.23 -6.21
CA LEU A 111 -0.30 12.00 -6.65
C LEU A 111 -1.08 12.24 -7.95
N VAL A 112 -1.76 13.37 -8.06
CA VAL A 112 -2.47 13.74 -9.28
C VAL A 112 -1.53 13.73 -10.47
N LYS A 113 -0.35 14.35 -10.32
CA LYS A 113 0.63 14.38 -11.40
C LYS A 113 1.07 12.99 -11.84
N ARG A 114 1.29 12.10 -10.87
CA ARG A 114 1.74 10.73 -11.17
C ARG A 114 0.65 9.92 -11.86
N MET A 115 -0.60 10.09 -11.43
CA MET A 115 -1.71 9.26 -11.91
C MET A 115 -2.42 9.84 -13.12
N ALA A 116 -1.99 10.99 -13.61
CA ALA A 116 -2.57 11.61 -14.80
C ALA A 116 -2.49 10.69 -16.02
N PHE A 117 -1.52 9.78 -16.05
CA PHE A 117 -1.32 8.86 -17.15
C PHE A 117 -1.80 7.44 -16.86
N ASP A 118 -2.30 7.18 -15.64
CA ASP A 118 -2.75 5.84 -15.23
C ASP A 118 -4.21 5.66 -15.59
N LYS A 119 -4.49 4.86 -16.62
CA LYS A 119 -5.83 4.60 -17.10
C LYS A 119 -6.54 3.46 -16.38
N ASP A 120 -5.85 2.76 -15.48
CA ASP A 120 -6.38 1.61 -14.77
C ASP A 120 -7.01 1.96 -13.42
N ARG A 121 -7.30 3.25 -13.20
CA ARG A 121 -7.90 3.71 -11.92
C ARG A 121 -9.19 4.46 -12.19
N PRO A 122 -10.27 3.74 -12.54
CA PRO A 122 -11.52 4.38 -12.95
C PRO A 122 -12.16 5.29 -11.89
N LEU A 123 -11.93 5.00 -10.60
CA LEU A 123 -12.45 5.86 -9.54
C LEU A 123 -11.90 7.27 -9.60
N LEU A 124 -10.69 7.44 -10.14
CA LEU A 124 -10.03 8.73 -10.25
C LEU A 124 -10.26 9.41 -11.59
N GLN A 125 -10.88 8.72 -12.55
CA GLN A 125 -11.17 9.28 -13.86
C GLN A 125 -12.46 10.11 -13.87
N GLN A 126 -13.31 9.92 -12.86
CA GLN A 126 -14.57 10.63 -12.75
C GLN A 126 -14.45 11.75 -11.74
N GLY A 127 -14.85 12.96 -12.15
CA GLY A 127 -14.82 14.13 -11.29
C GLY A 127 -13.43 14.69 -11.09
N ASN A 128 -13.25 15.37 -9.99
CA ASN A 128 -11.98 16.03 -9.67
C ASN A 128 -11.06 15.10 -8.89
N MET A 129 -10.02 14.62 -9.58
CA MET A 129 -9.04 13.71 -9.00
C MET A 129 -8.37 14.32 -7.74
N LEU A 130 -8.06 15.62 -7.79
CA LEU A 130 -7.43 16.29 -6.66
C LEU A 130 -8.33 16.31 -5.44
N ASP A 131 -9.62 16.60 -5.61
CA ASP A 131 -10.57 16.61 -4.50
C ASP A 131 -10.72 15.22 -3.89
N THR A 132 -10.80 14.18 -4.72
CA THR A 132 -10.89 12.81 -4.26
C THR A 132 -9.68 12.43 -3.42
N LEU A 133 -8.48 12.70 -3.93
CA LEU A 133 -7.25 12.37 -3.22
C LEU A 133 -7.09 13.20 -1.95
N THR A 134 -7.50 14.46 -1.96
CA THR A 134 -7.45 15.32 -0.78
C THR A 134 -8.36 14.77 0.33
N SER A 135 -9.56 14.31 -0.04
CA SER A 135 -10.48 13.71 0.92
C SER A 135 -9.92 12.42 1.51
N LEU A 136 -9.35 11.56 0.66
CA LEU A 136 -8.72 10.32 1.11
C LEU A 136 -7.54 10.61 2.03
N TYR A 137 -6.73 11.62 1.69
CA TYR A 137 -5.59 12.01 2.51
C TYR A 137 -6.03 12.47 3.89
N LYS A 138 -7.05 13.33 3.96
CA LYS A 138 -7.57 13.83 5.24
C LYS A 138 -8.13 12.69 6.10
N GLU A 139 -8.79 11.73 5.49
CA GLU A 139 -9.37 10.60 6.19
C GLU A 139 -8.31 9.63 6.71
N ARG A 140 -7.26 9.38 5.94
CA ARG A 140 -6.35 8.26 6.17
C ARG A 140 -4.98 8.63 6.71
N HIS A 141 -4.55 9.89 6.52
CA HIS A 141 -3.19 10.30 6.89
C HIS A 141 -2.84 9.96 8.35
N HIS A 142 -3.73 10.31 9.29
CA HIS A 142 -3.48 10.02 10.71
C HIS A 142 -3.42 8.52 11.00
N LEU A 143 -4.16 7.72 10.25
CA LEU A 143 -4.12 6.26 10.41
C LEU A 143 -2.80 5.69 9.90
N TYR A 144 -2.31 6.18 8.76
CA TYR A 144 -1.00 5.78 8.27
C TYR A 144 0.09 6.14 9.28
N LEU A 145 0.03 7.35 9.83
CA LEU A 145 0.99 7.78 10.85
C LEU A 145 0.94 6.90 12.09
N SER A 146 -0.25 6.45 12.49
CA SER A 146 -0.42 5.66 13.70
C SER A 146 0.29 4.31 13.64
N VAL A 147 0.50 3.75 12.44
CA VAL A 147 1.16 2.45 12.29
C VAL A 147 2.61 2.58 11.83
N ALA A 148 3.03 3.76 11.38
CA ALA A 148 4.32 3.92 10.72
C ALA A 148 5.49 3.79 11.67
N SER A 149 6.48 2.97 11.31
CA SER A 149 7.80 2.97 11.93
C SER A 149 8.65 4.08 11.32
N PHE A 150 8.47 4.33 10.02
CA PHE A 150 9.18 5.37 9.27
C PHE A 150 8.20 6.07 8.33
N VAL A 151 8.39 7.37 8.16
CA VAL A 151 7.60 8.16 7.20
C VAL A 151 8.56 8.69 6.14
N VAL A 152 8.25 8.42 4.89
CA VAL A 152 9.07 8.86 3.75
C VAL A 152 8.24 9.81 2.91
N GLU A 153 8.73 11.05 2.76
CA GLU A 153 8.08 12.04 1.89
C GLU A 153 8.47 11.76 0.45
N THR A 154 7.51 11.40 -0.38
CA THR A 154 7.82 11.00 -1.76
C THR A 154 7.80 12.15 -2.76
N GLY A 155 7.00 13.18 -2.53
CA GLY A 155 6.96 14.39 -3.35
C GLY A 155 7.08 14.14 -4.86
N GLN A 156 7.98 14.89 -5.51
CA GLN A 156 8.27 14.79 -6.94
C GLN A 156 9.51 13.93 -7.24
N GLN A 157 10.11 13.33 -6.23
CA GLN A 157 11.30 12.51 -6.43
C GLN A 157 10.98 11.26 -7.25
N LYS A 158 11.96 10.83 -8.02
CA LYS A 158 11.84 9.56 -8.73
C LYS A 158 11.86 8.41 -7.73
N THR A 159 11.07 7.37 -7.99
CA THR A 159 10.96 6.22 -7.12
C THR A 159 12.33 5.58 -6.82
N GLN A 160 13.19 5.46 -7.83
CA GLN A 160 14.52 4.89 -7.64
C GLN A 160 15.38 5.69 -6.68
N LYS A 161 15.25 7.02 -6.72
CA LYS A 161 16.02 7.88 -5.83
C LYS A 161 15.57 7.71 -4.39
N ILE A 162 14.26 7.55 -4.17
CA ILE A 162 13.73 7.31 -2.84
C ILE A 162 14.25 5.97 -2.30
N GLY A 163 14.21 4.92 -3.11
CA GLY A 163 14.72 3.61 -2.73
C GLY A 163 16.19 3.63 -2.36
N ARG A 164 17.00 4.43 -3.04
CA ARG A 164 18.42 4.57 -2.73
C ARG A 164 18.67 5.33 -1.44
N ALA A 165 17.85 6.32 -1.17
CA ALA A 165 18.01 7.17 0.02
C ALA A 165 17.78 6.42 1.33
N HIS A 166 17.06 5.32 1.30
CA HIS A 166 16.66 4.59 2.50
C HIS A 166 17.31 3.21 2.61
N VAL A 167 18.44 3.09 1.97
CA VAL A 167 19.18 1.84 2.01
C VAL A 167 20.49 1.96 2.84
#